data_d887fc79bba6a7c23b77a6954f7996c9
#
_entry.id   d887fc79bba6a7c23b77a6954f7996c9
#
_cell.length_a   1.000
_cell.length_b   1.000
_cell.length_c   1.000
_cell.angle_alpha   90.00
_cell.angle_beta   90.00
_cell.angle_gamma   90.00
#
_symmetry.space_group_name_H-M   'P 1'
#
loop_
_entity.id
_entity.type
_entity.pdbx_description
1 polymer ?
#
loop_
_entity_poly.entity_id
_entity_poly.type
_entity_poly.pdbx_seq_one_letter_code
_entity_poly.pdbx_strand_id
1 'polypeptide(L)'
;LIMNTDDEVQGIEDRLLIGATDLSLQECARIIRDHGGAAVPAHINRGHGLLVNLGLFPEDVDFPVVEVTPGLPVDEKQIAGKRRLWSSDAHHLGDMLEAVSELNVERFSVGGLFDVVAGKDL
;
A
#
# COMPACT_ATOMS: atom_id res chain seq x y z
N LEU A 1 -4.75 13.46 -18.03
CA LEU A 1 -3.98 13.29 -19.26
C LEU A 1 -3.32 11.92 -19.27
N ILE A 2 -3.29 11.27 -20.42
CA ILE A 2 -2.51 10.04 -20.67
C ILE A 2 -1.20 10.47 -21.33
N MET A 3 -0.08 10.09 -20.75
CA MET A 3 1.26 10.48 -21.20
C MET A 3 2.04 9.24 -21.63
N ASN A 4 2.97 9.42 -22.59
CA ASN A 4 3.98 8.40 -22.90
C ASN A 4 5.25 8.60 -22.06
N THR A 5 6.27 7.78 -22.29
CA THR A 5 7.56 7.85 -21.60
C THR A 5 8.39 9.09 -21.92
N ASP A 6 8.02 9.85 -22.93
CA ASP A 6 8.69 11.08 -23.39
C ASP A 6 7.93 12.35 -22.95
N ASP A 7 7.01 12.20 -21.96
CA ASP A 7 6.13 13.26 -21.43
C ASP A 7 5.21 13.91 -22.47
N GLU A 8 4.92 13.23 -23.59
CA GLU A 8 4.00 13.71 -24.60
C GLU A 8 2.57 13.24 -24.27
N VAL A 9 1.60 14.15 -24.44
CA VAL A 9 0.18 13.83 -24.25
C VAL A 9 -0.33 12.93 -25.37
N GLN A 10 -0.77 11.72 -25.02
CA GLN A 10 -1.35 10.75 -25.95
C GLN A 10 -2.89 10.77 -25.95
N GLY A 11 -3.49 11.32 -24.90
CA GLY A 11 -4.94 11.36 -24.78
C GLY A 11 -5.44 11.91 -23.45
N ILE A 12 -6.74 11.79 -23.26
CA ILE A 12 -7.44 12.20 -22.05
C ILE A 12 -8.20 10.98 -21.51
N GLU A 13 -8.08 10.73 -20.21
CA GLU A 13 -8.93 9.80 -19.49
C GLU A 13 -10.02 10.62 -18.79
N ASP A 14 -11.27 10.42 -19.18
CA ASP A 14 -12.42 11.18 -18.67
C ASP A 14 -12.97 10.62 -17.34
N ARG A 15 -12.57 9.40 -16.96
CA ARG A 15 -12.98 8.78 -15.70
C ARG A 15 -12.27 9.43 -14.52
N LEU A 16 -12.97 9.58 -13.41
CA LEU A 16 -12.40 10.04 -12.13
C LEU A 16 -11.59 8.90 -11.50
N LEU A 17 -10.29 8.84 -11.77
CA LEU A 17 -9.42 7.74 -11.35
C LEU A 17 -9.14 7.70 -9.83
N ILE A 18 -9.44 8.76 -9.09
CA ILE A 18 -9.33 8.79 -7.63
C ILE A 18 -10.56 8.17 -6.92
N GLY A 19 -11.60 7.86 -7.69
CA GLY A 19 -12.79 7.19 -7.16
C GLY A 19 -12.54 5.71 -6.86
N ALA A 20 -13.39 5.12 -6.02
CA ALA A 20 -13.37 3.69 -5.79
C ALA A 20 -13.69 2.92 -7.08
N THR A 21 -13.05 1.77 -7.25
CA THR A 21 -13.43 0.80 -8.28
C THR A 21 -14.68 0.03 -7.85
N ASP A 22 -15.30 -0.69 -8.77
CA ASP A 22 -16.40 -1.62 -8.52
C ASP A 22 -15.91 -3.03 -8.14
N LEU A 23 -14.59 -3.19 -7.93
CA LEU A 23 -13.97 -4.43 -7.47
C LEU A 23 -14.07 -4.53 -5.94
N SER A 24 -14.33 -5.73 -5.45
CA SER A 24 -14.16 -6.04 -4.03
C SER A 24 -12.68 -5.98 -3.62
N LEU A 25 -12.41 -5.85 -2.33
CA LEU A 25 -11.06 -5.88 -1.77
C LEU A 25 -10.31 -7.16 -2.16
N GLN A 26 -11.00 -8.31 -2.12
CA GLN A 26 -10.50 -9.61 -2.47
C GLN A 26 -10.11 -9.69 -3.95
N GLU A 27 -10.98 -9.24 -4.83
CA GLU A 27 -10.74 -9.22 -6.27
C GLU A 27 -9.58 -8.30 -6.61
N CYS A 28 -9.52 -7.11 -6.00
CA CYS A 28 -8.46 -6.15 -6.20
C CYS A 28 -7.09 -6.75 -5.79
N ALA A 29 -7.00 -7.31 -4.58
CA ALA A 29 -5.78 -7.94 -4.08
C ALA A 29 -5.34 -9.13 -4.97
N ARG A 30 -6.29 -9.96 -5.42
CA ARG A 30 -6.01 -11.08 -6.34
C ARG A 30 -5.47 -10.58 -7.68
N ILE A 31 -6.15 -9.62 -8.30
CA ILE A 31 -5.74 -9.07 -9.61
C ILE A 31 -4.34 -8.47 -9.54
N ILE A 32 -4.03 -7.71 -8.49
CA ILE A 32 -2.70 -7.14 -8.30
C ILE A 32 -1.64 -8.24 -8.26
N ARG A 33 -1.87 -9.29 -7.48
CA ARG A 33 -0.93 -10.41 -7.33
C ARG A 33 -0.79 -11.24 -8.60
N ASP A 34 -1.89 -11.52 -9.31
CA ASP A 34 -1.91 -12.26 -10.56
C ASP A 34 -1.09 -11.56 -11.66
N HIS A 35 -0.96 -10.22 -11.56
CA HIS A 35 -0.12 -9.42 -12.44
C HIS A 35 1.29 -9.16 -11.88
N GLY A 36 1.70 -9.91 -10.84
CA GLY A 36 3.02 -9.80 -10.25
C GLY A 36 3.22 -8.60 -9.33
N GLY A 37 2.15 -7.91 -8.94
CA GLY A 37 2.18 -6.78 -8.02
C GLY A 37 2.16 -7.19 -6.54
N ALA A 38 2.44 -6.24 -5.65
CA ALA A 38 2.28 -6.38 -4.21
C ALA A 38 1.00 -5.64 -3.76
N ALA A 39 0.07 -6.35 -3.13
CA ALA A 39 -1.14 -5.76 -2.58
C ALA A 39 -0.90 -5.40 -1.11
N VAL A 40 -0.75 -4.11 -0.83
CA VAL A 40 -0.51 -3.58 0.51
C VAL A 40 -1.66 -2.64 0.88
N PRO A 41 -2.43 -2.92 1.95
CA PRO A 41 -3.44 -1.99 2.42
C PRO A 41 -2.80 -0.69 2.90
N ALA A 42 -3.20 0.43 2.31
CA ALA A 42 -2.68 1.74 2.64
C ALA A 42 -3.19 2.22 4.00
N HIS A 43 -2.33 2.92 4.76
CA HIS A 43 -2.64 3.67 6.00
C HIS A 43 -3.79 3.07 6.82
N ILE A 44 -3.69 1.79 7.20
CA ILE A 44 -4.79 0.97 7.79
C ILE A 44 -5.42 1.58 9.03
N ASN A 45 -4.69 2.41 9.78
CA ASN A 45 -5.10 3.06 11.03
C ASN A 45 -5.54 4.52 10.85
N ARG A 46 -5.80 4.97 9.61
CA ARG A 46 -6.24 6.33 9.30
C ARG A 46 -7.67 6.33 8.74
N GLY A 47 -8.34 7.49 8.68
CA GLY A 47 -9.76 7.66 8.41
C GLY A 47 -10.37 6.91 7.22
N HIS A 48 -9.61 6.64 6.16
CA HIS A 48 -10.03 5.81 5.02
C HIS A 48 -9.31 4.46 4.95
N GLY A 49 -8.55 4.13 6.00
CA GLY A 49 -7.82 2.87 6.08
C GLY A 49 -8.73 1.68 6.36
N LEU A 50 -8.21 0.50 6.04
CA LEU A 50 -8.97 -0.76 6.11
C LEU A 50 -9.51 -1.04 7.52
N LEU A 51 -8.69 -0.93 8.56
CA LEU A 51 -9.11 -1.22 9.94
C LEU A 51 -10.12 -0.21 10.47
N VAL A 52 -10.02 1.07 10.07
CA VAL A 52 -10.98 2.10 10.52
C VAL A 52 -12.34 1.88 9.87
N ASN A 53 -12.38 1.42 8.62
CA ASN A 53 -13.64 1.21 7.91
C ASN A 53 -14.29 -0.15 8.20
N LEU A 54 -13.49 -1.23 8.29
CA LEU A 54 -14.00 -2.59 8.45
C LEU A 54 -13.95 -3.09 9.91
N GLY A 55 -13.12 -2.48 10.74
CA GLY A 55 -12.89 -2.89 12.12
C GLY A 55 -11.99 -4.11 12.29
N LEU A 56 -11.76 -4.87 11.22
CA LEU A 56 -10.93 -6.09 11.21
C LEU A 56 -10.35 -6.34 9.81
N PHE A 57 -9.36 -7.22 9.73
CA PHE A 57 -8.92 -7.78 8.46
C PHE A 57 -9.88 -8.86 7.99
N PRO A 58 -10.26 -8.87 6.69
CA PRO A 58 -11.00 -9.98 6.10
C PRO A 58 -10.21 -11.29 6.22
N GLU A 59 -10.88 -12.37 6.63
CA GLU A 59 -10.25 -13.68 6.83
C GLU A 59 -9.82 -14.34 5.52
N ASP A 60 -10.47 -13.99 4.43
CA ASP A 60 -10.29 -14.55 3.09
C ASP A 60 -9.23 -13.84 2.25
N VAL A 61 -8.58 -12.79 2.78
CA VAL A 61 -7.47 -12.09 2.12
C VAL A 61 -6.29 -11.97 3.06
N ASP A 62 -5.19 -12.61 2.70
CA ASP A 62 -3.94 -12.44 3.43
C ASP A 62 -3.21 -11.17 2.96
N PHE A 63 -2.86 -10.32 3.91
CA PHE A 63 -2.00 -9.15 3.73
C PHE A 63 -0.78 -9.29 4.64
N PRO A 64 0.32 -9.89 4.17
CA PRO A 64 1.52 -10.07 4.99
C PRO A 64 2.19 -8.74 5.34
N VAL A 65 1.95 -7.71 4.55
CA VAL A 65 2.50 -6.37 4.71
C VAL A 65 1.37 -5.36 4.77
N VAL A 66 1.46 -4.40 5.67
CA VAL A 66 0.46 -3.34 5.87
C VAL A 66 1.14 -1.99 6.03
N GLU A 67 0.56 -0.94 5.49
CA GLU A 67 1.03 0.42 5.71
C GLU A 67 0.37 1.02 6.96
N VAL A 68 1.18 1.64 7.82
CA VAL A 68 0.77 2.25 9.08
C VAL A 68 1.19 3.71 9.12
N THR A 69 0.26 4.59 9.46
CA THR A 69 0.58 6.01 9.70
C THR A 69 1.18 6.17 11.09
N PRO A 70 2.39 6.76 11.21
CA PRO A 70 3.03 7.03 12.49
C PRO A 70 2.19 7.94 13.40
N GLY A 71 2.28 7.74 14.70
CA GLY A 71 1.62 8.59 15.70
C GLY A 71 0.12 8.36 15.89
N LEU A 72 -0.51 7.51 15.06
CA LEU A 72 -1.90 7.10 15.24
C LEU A 72 -1.97 5.70 15.87
N PRO A 73 -2.98 5.44 16.72
CA PRO A 73 -3.16 4.12 17.32
C PRO A 73 -3.46 3.05 16.27
N VAL A 74 -3.00 1.85 16.52
CA VAL A 74 -3.32 0.66 15.73
C VAL A 74 -3.58 -0.50 16.69
N ASP A 75 -4.53 -1.36 16.36
CA ASP A 75 -4.76 -2.57 17.13
C ASP A 75 -3.65 -3.60 16.84
N GLU A 76 -2.74 -3.73 17.79
CA GLU A 76 -1.58 -4.62 17.71
C GLU A 76 -1.97 -6.10 17.49
N LYS A 77 -3.13 -6.53 17.94
CA LYS A 77 -3.62 -7.90 17.74
C LYS A 77 -3.99 -8.15 16.28
N GLN A 78 -4.54 -7.13 15.61
CA GLN A 78 -4.95 -7.21 14.22
C GLN A 78 -3.76 -7.29 13.25
N ILE A 79 -2.61 -6.72 13.65
CA ILE A 79 -1.43 -6.67 12.80
C ILE A 79 -0.30 -7.60 13.31
N ALA A 80 -0.60 -8.46 14.27
CA ALA A 80 0.37 -9.45 14.77
C ALA A 80 0.86 -10.33 13.61
N GLY A 81 2.18 -10.49 13.50
CA GLY A 81 2.82 -11.26 12.43
C GLY A 81 2.89 -10.57 11.06
N LYS A 82 2.35 -9.36 10.92
CA LYS A 82 2.44 -8.59 9.68
C LYS A 82 3.63 -7.63 9.70
N ARG A 83 4.27 -7.46 8.55
CA ARG A 83 5.27 -6.40 8.38
C ARG A 83 4.59 -5.05 8.29
N ARG A 84 5.17 -4.06 8.95
CA ARG A 84 4.70 -2.67 8.91
C ARG A 84 5.58 -1.84 7.98
N LEU A 85 4.95 -1.18 7.03
CA LEU A 85 5.54 -0.07 6.29
C LEU A 85 5.08 1.23 6.95
N TRP A 86 6.03 2.04 7.39
CA TRP A 86 5.73 3.35 7.97
C TRP A 86 5.77 4.41 6.87
N SER A 87 4.66 5.09 6.67
CA SER A 87 4.52 6.11 5.63
C SER A 87 3.74 7.30 6.15
N SER A 88 4.11 8.50 5.73
CA SER A 88 3.38 9.74 6.02
C SER A 88 2.18 9.94 5.13
N ASP A 89 2.12 9.26 3.98
CA ASP A 89 1.15 9.57 2.92
C ASP A 89 1.25 11.07 2.51
N ALA A 90 2.48 11.57 2.37
CA ALA A 90 2.79 12.97 2.14
C ALA A 90 2.22 13.46 0.79
N HIS A 91 1.43 14.53 0.83
CA HIS A 91 0.90 15.22 -0.34
C HIS A 91 1.62 16.56 -0.58
N HIS A 92 2.40 17.01 0.40
CA HIS A 92 3.24 18.21 0.35
C HIS A 92 4.63 17.90 0.91
N LEU A 93 5.64 18.68 0.51
CA LEU A 93 7.03 18.45 0.96
C LEU A 93 7.18 18.50 2.49
N GLY A 94 6.41 19.34 3.17
CA GLY A 94 6.42 19.45 4.64
C GLY A 94 5.83 18.24 5.37
N ASP A 95 5.11 17.37 4.66
CA ASP A 95 4.49 16.17 5.24
C ASP A 95 5.41 14.95 5.13
N MET A 96 6.53 15.07 4.41
CA MET A 96 7.49 13.99 4.27
C MET A 96 8.15 13.69 5.61
N LEU A 97 8.14 12.40 5.98
CA LEU A 97 8.84 11.95 7.19
C LEU A 97 10.35 12.07 7.02
N GLU A 98 11.02 12.41 8.11
CA GLU A 98 12.44 12.16 8.27
C GLU A 98 12.72 10.64 8.27
N ALA A 99 13.98 10.21 8.22
CA ALA A 99 14.39 8.81 8.24
C ALA A 99 14.09 8.16 9.62
N VAL A 100 12.82 7.85 9.87
CA VAL A 100 12.32 7.30 11.15
C VAL A 100 12.06 5.80 11.10
N SER A 101 12.17 5.19 9.94
CA SER A 101 11.98 3.75 9.76
C SER A 101 12.95 3.20 8.72
N GLU A 102 13.25 1.90 8.84
CA GLU A 102 14.16 1.19 7.96
C GLU A 102 13.50 -0.09 7.46
N LEU A 103 13.84 -0.49 6.23
CA LEU A 103 13.49 -1.78 5.67
C LEU A 103 14.78 -2.57 5.44
N ASN A 104 14.85 -3.77 6.02
CA ASN A 104 15.94 -4.69 5.74
C ASN A 104 15.69 -5.39 4.41
N VAL A 105 16.60 -5.25 3.47
CA VAL A 105 16.54 -5.88 2.15
C VAL A 105 17.74 -6.80 1.98
N GLU A 106 17.54 -8.03 1.51
CA GLU A 106 18.65 -8.96 1.22
C GLU A 106 19.56 -8.45 0.10
N ARG A 107 18.96 -7.76 -0.87
CA ARG A 107 19.68 -7.17 -2.01
C ARG A 107 19.28 -5.72 -2.16
N PHE A 108 20.26 -4.84 -2.21
CA PHE A 108 20.03 -3.42 -2.48
C PHE A 108 19.70 -3.21 -3.97
N SER A 109 18.45 -3.51 -4.32
CA SER A 109 17.92 -3.43 -5.69
C SER A 109 16.41 -3.24 -5.66
N VAL A 110 15.81 -2.83 -6.77
CA VAL A 110 14.36 -2.73 -6.94
C VAL A 110 13.68 -4.08 -6.63
N GLY A 111 14.24 -5.19 -7.11
CA GLY A 111 13.72 -6.52 -6.83
C GLY A 111 13.76 -6.87 -5.34
N GLY A 112 14.87 -6.56 -4.64
CA GLY A 112 14.98 -6.78 -3.20
C GLY A 112 13.98 -5.96 -2.40
N LEU A 113 13.78 -4.70 -2.76
CA LEU A 113 12.74 -3.86 -2.15
C LEU A 113 11.34 -4.44 -2.41
N PHE A 114 11.08 -4.86 -3.65
CA PHE A 114 9.80 -5.45 -4.01
C PHE A 114 9.50 -6.73 -3.21
N ASP A 115 10.48 -7.60 -3.02
CA ASP A 115 10.32 -8.83 -2.25
C ASP A 115 9.91 -8.54 -0.79
N VAL A 116 10.51 -7.52 -0.16
CA VAL A 116 10.14 -7.04 1.18
C VAL A 116 8.73 -6.48 1.22
N VAL A 117 8.36 -5.63 0.24
CA VAL A 117 7.02 -5.01 0.15
C VAL A 117 5.95 -6.05 -0.16
N ALA A 118 6.28 -7.08 -0.91
CA ALA A 118 5.38 -8.20 -1.20
C ALA A 118 5.30 -9.24 -0.05
N GLY A 119 6.15 -9.12 0.98
CA GLY A 119 6.19 -10.05 2.10
C GLY A 119 6.74 -11.43 1.73
N LYS A 120 7.56 -11.54 0.69
CA LYS A 120 8.09 -12.84 0.22
C LYS A 120 9.15 -13.45 1.13
N ASP A 121 9.68 -12.65 2.04
CA ASP A 121 10.71 -13.03 3.03
C ASP A 121 10.15 -13.26 4.44
N LEU A 122 8.80 -13.33 4.59
CA LEU A 122 8.08 -13.59 5.83
C LEU A 122 7.73 -15.06 6.01
#